data_780c76bc759b53f2d5568702c3988e87
#
_entry.id   780c76bc759b53f2d5568702c3988e87
#
_cell.length_a   1.000
_cell.length_b   1.000
_cell.length_c   1.000
_cell.angle_alpha   90.00
_cell.angle_beta   90.00
_cell.angle_gamma   90.00
#
_symmetry.space_group_name_H-M   'P 1'
#
loop_
_entity.id
_entity.type
_entity.pdbx_description
1 polymer ?
#
loop_
_entity_poly.entity_id
_entity_poly.type
_entity_poly.pdbx_seq_one_letter_code
_entity_poly.pdbx_strand_id
1 'polypeptide(L)'
;FSFVVLGRLVQGMGVGFALPLMFNIILEQVPSRKIGLMMGVGTLITAVAPAIGPTVGGLLTAHFGWRSIFLIQFPILLASLIAGLRSIEQKSEVKRESLDILSLLATIFLFLGLILGLHGVADHAFVSFSVLGWLLIGILGLVVLIWRSTTLDKPIINLSILKNRKLTGHIIAFFSFQLGSLAMRFLLPKYVQLVNHSHTTSAPLMLLPVAIH
;
A
#
# COMPACT_ATOMS: atom_id res chain seq x y z
N PHE A 1 -0.95 -24.23 -2.71
CA PHE A 1 -1.05 -23.06 -1.83
C PHE A 1 0.28 -22.27 -1.81
N SER A 2 1.42 -22.92 -1.59
CA SER A 2 2.75 -22.28 -1.45
C SER A 2 3.15 -21.43 -2.67
N PHE A 3 2.86 -21.89 -3.89
CA PHE A 3 3.13 -21.13 -5.12
C PHE A 3 2.33 -19.82 -5.20
N VAL A 4 1.08 -19.82 -4.71
CA VAL A 4 0.27 -18.59 -4.66
C VAL A 4 0.86 -17.60 -3.67
N VAL A 5 1.30 -18.06 -2.52
CA VAL A 5 1.96 -17.21 -1.51
C VAL A 5 3.25 -16.61 -2.04
N LEU A 6 4.11 -17.41 -2.67
CA LEU A 6 5.34 -16.92 -3.31
C LEU A 6 5.04 -15.88 -4.40
N GLY A 7 4.05 -16.16 -5.25
CA GLY A 7 3.62 -15.20 -6.28
C GLY A 7 3.14 -13.87 -5.67
N ARG A 8 2.41 -13.92 -4.56
CA ARG A 8 1.97 -12.71 -3.84
C ARG A 8 3.13 -11.95 -3.19
N LEU A 9 4.14 -12.64 -2.68
CA LEU A 9 5.35 -11.98 -2.15
C LEU A 9 6.09 -11.23 -3.26
N VAL A 10 6.34 -11.88 -4.40
CA VAL A 10 6.99 -11.24 -5.55
C VAL A 10 6.16 -10.06 -6.08
N GLN A 11 4.84 -10.22 -6.17
CA GLN A 11 3.94 -9.14 -6.57
C GLN A 11 3.98 -7.96 -5.58
N GLY A 12 3.99 -8.24 -4.27
CA GLY A 12 4.10 -7.21 -3.23
C GLY A 12 5.40 -6.43 -3.32
N MET A 13 6.53 -7.10 -3.56
CA MET A 13 7.82 -6.45 -3.81
C MET A 13 7.75 -5.55 -5.04
N GLY A 14 7.18 -6.02 -6.16
CA GLY A 14 7.03 -5.23 -7.37
C GLY A 14 6.21 -3.95 -7.14
N VAL A 15 5.07 -4.06 -6.45
CA VAL A 15 4.23 -2.90 -6.10
C VAL A 15 4.95 -1.94 -5.17
N GLY A 16 5.72 -2.47 -4.20
CA GLY A 16 6.52 -1.67 -3.27
C GLY A 16 7.56 -0.79 -3.98
N PHE A 17 8.09 -1.20 -5.12
CA PHE A 17 8.98 -0.39 -5.96
C PHE A 17 8.22 0.53 -6.91
N ALA A 18 7.13 0.06 -7.51
CA ALA A 18 6.44 0.77 -8.59
C ALA A 18 5.83 2.10 -8.14
N LEU A 19 5.18 2.16 -6.97
CA LEU A 19 4.54 3.37 -6.48
C LEU A 19 5.53 4.49 -6.15
N PRO A 20 6.59 4.26 -5.32
CA PRO A 20 7.60 5.28 -5.08
C PRO A 20 8.33 5.72 -6.35
N LEU A 21 8.60 4.77 -7.27
CA LEU A 21 9.26 5.07 -8.54
C LEU A 21 8.43 6.02 -9.39
N MET A 22 7.10 5.82 -9.47
CA MET A 22 6.21 6.72 -10.21
C MET A 22 6.33 8.15 -9.68
N PHE A 23 6.25 8.36 -8.37
CA PHE A 23 6.36 9.70 -7.77
C PHE A 23 7.75 10.30 -7.96
N ASN A 24 8.81 9.47 -7.87
CA ASN A 24 10.18 9.91 -8.08
C ASN A 24 10.42 10.39 -9.52
N ILE A 25 9.94 9.65 -10.51
CA ILE A 25 10.00 10.04 -11.92
C ILE A 25 9.29 11.38 -12.15
N ILE A 26 8.12 11.59 -11.55
CA ILE A 26 7.40 12.86 -11.64
C ILE A 26 8.24 14.00 -11.05
N LEU A 27 8.85 13.80 -9.88
CA LEU A 27 9.68 14.83 -9.24
C LEU A 27 10.95 15.16 -10.01
N GLU A 28 11.58 14.17 -10.66
CA GLU A 28 12.87 14.33 -11.35
C GLU A 28 12.73 14.78 -12.80
N GLN A 29 11.68 14.33 -13.50
CA GLN A 29 11.57 14.51 -14.95
C GLN A 29 10.57 15.56 -15.38
N VAL A 30 9.61 15.90 -14.51
CA VAL A 30 8.56 16.89 -14.85
C VAL A 30 9.02 18.30 -14.48
N PRO A 31 8.83 19.29 -15.38
CA PRO A 31 9.11 20.69 -15.06
C PRO A 31 8.35 21.15 -13.82
N SER A 32 8.99 21.94 -12.94
CA SER A 32 8.45 22.37 -11.64
C SER A 32 7.04 22.96 -11.71
N ARG A 33 6.72 23.66 -12.80
CA ARG A 33 5.38 24.25 -13.05
C ARG A 33 4.27 23.20 -13.19
N LYS A 34 4.60 21.97 -13.61
CA LYS A 34 3.64 20.89 -13.90
C LYS A 34 3.68 19.77 -12.85
N ILE A 35 4.58 19.82 -11.89
CA ILE A 35 4.72 18.77 -10.86
C ILE A 35 3.40 18.55 -10.14
N GLY A 36 2.72 19.60 -9.66
CA GLY A 36 1.45 19.48 -8.96
C GLY A 36 0.36 18.78 -9.78
N LEU A 37 0.25 19.12 -11.07
CA LEU A 37 -0.69 18.47 -11.97
C LEU A 37 -0.37 16.98 -12.14
N MET A 38 0.89 16.64 -12.41
CA MET A 38 1.30 15.24 -12.61
C MET A 38 1.20 14.41 -11.33
N MET A 39 1.50 15.01 -10.18
CA MET A 39 1.27 14.36 -8.87
C MET A 39 -0.23 14.11 -8.65
N GLY A 40 -1.09 15.07 -9.00
CA GLY A 40 -2.55 14.91 -8.96
C GLY A 40 -3.03 13.76 -9.85
N VAL A 41 -2.54 13.67 -11.09
CA VAL A 41 -2.86 12.58 -12.02
C VAL A 41 -2.38 11.23 -11.47
N GLY A 42 -1.15 11.15 -10.96
CA GLY A 42 -0.62 9.93 -10.33
C GLY A 42 -1.46 9.48 -9.14
N THR A 43 -1.85 10.42 -8.28
CA THR A 43 -2.71 10.14 -7.12
C THR A 43 -4.10 9.69 -7.56
N LEU A 44 -4.68 10.30 -8.59
CA LEU A 44 -5.98 9.93 -9.16
C LEU A 44 -5.95 8.48 -9.66
N ILE A 45 -4.93 8.09 -10.43
CA ILE A 45 -4.77 6.72 -10.93
C ILE A 45 -4.71 5.72 -9.77
N THR A 46 -3.92 6.02 -8.73
CA THR A 46 -3.80 5.14 -7.55
C THR A 46 -5.07 5.07 -6.71
N ALA A 47 -5.91 6.12 -6.72
CA ALA A 47 -7.19 6.13 -6.01
C ALA A 47 -8.30 5.39 -6.76
N VAL A 48 -8.34 5.51 -8.10
CA VAL A 48 -9.36 4.88 -8.94
C VAL A 48 -9.22 3.35 -8.96
N ALA A 49 -8.00 2.83 -8.96
CA ALA A 49 -7.76 1.39 -9.03
C ALA A 49 -8.42 0.57 -7.89
N PRO A 50 -8.28 0.94 -6.60
CA PRO A 50 -8.98 0.26 -5.51
C PRO A 50 -10.51 0.42 -5.53
N ALA A 51 -11.01 1.48 -6.16
CA ALA A 51 -12.44 1.71 -6.29
C ALA A 51 -13.10 0.79 -7.32
N ILE A 52 -12.47 0.65 -8.48
CA ILE A 52 -12.97 -0.20 -9.58
C ILE A 52 -12.59 -1.66 -9.37
N GLY A 53 -11.47 -1.95 -8.73
CA GLY A 53 -10.91 -3.28 -8.56
C GLY A 53 -11.89 -4.34 -8.05
N PRO A 54 -12.58 -4.13 -6.91
CA PRO A 54 -13.53 -5.10 -6.38
C PRO A 54 -14.69 -5.41 -7.33
N THR A 55 -15.20 -4.40 -8.03
CA THR A 55 -16.30 -4.56 -8.99
C THR A 55 -15.87 -5.37 -10.20
N VAL A 56 -14.76 -5.00 -10.82
CA VAL A 56 -14.20 -5.72 -11.97
C VAL A 56 -13.77 -7.14 -11.58
N GLY A 57 -13.07 -7.27 -10.45
CA GLY A 57 -12.64 -8.56 -9.93
C GLY A 57 -13.81 -9.49 -9.60
N GLY A 58 -14.87 -8.95 -9.00
CA GLY A 58 -16.10 -9.70 -8.72
C GLY A 58 -16.80 -10.19 -9.98
N LEU A 59 -16.97 -9.32 -10.98
CA LEU A 59 -17.56 -9.68 -12.27
C LEU A 59 -16.74 -10.76 -13.01
N LEU A 60 -15.42 -10.58 -13.08
CA LEU A 60 -14.54 -11.55 -13.73
C LEU A 60 -14.57 -12.90 -13.02
N THR A 61 -14.57 -12.90 -11.70
CA THR A 61 -14.60 -14.14 -10.91
C THR A 61 -15.93 -14.86 -11.08
N ALA A 62 -17.04 -14.12 -11.13
CA ALA A 62 -18.38 -14.71 -11.29
C ALA A 62 -18.59 -15.36 -12.66
N HIS A 63 -18.06 -14.77 -13.74
CA HIS A 63 -18.30 -15.27 -15.10
C HIS A 63 -17.19 -16.20 -15.60
N PHE A 64 -15.94 -15.97 -15.24
CA PHE A 64 -14.76 -16.67 -15.80
C PHE A 64 -13.91 -17.39 -14.76
N GLY A 65 -14.30 -17.29 -13.49
CA GLY A 65 -13.55 -17.86 -12.37
C GLY A 65 -12.34 -17.00 -11.96
N TRP A 66 -11.78 -17.25 -10.77
CA TRP A 66 -10.74 -16.43 -10.15
C TRP A 66 -9.41 -16.36 -10.95
N ARG A 67 -9.14 -17.37 -11.79
CA ARG A 67 -7.92 -17.40 -12.61
C ARG A 67 -7.93 -16.38 -13.73
N SER A 68 -9.11 -15.97 -14.20
CA SER A 68 -9.26 -14.98 -15.28
C SER A 68 -8.66 -13.62 -14.92
N ILE A 69 -8.67 -13.24 -13.63
CA ILE A 69 -8.08 -12.00 -13.14
C ILE A 69 -6.59 -11.95 -13.51
N PHE A 70 -5.86 -13.04 -13.26
CA PHE A 70 -4.43 -13.12 -13.56
C PHE A 70 -4.15 -13.13 -15.07
N LEU A 71 -4.98 -13.84 -15.84
CA LEU A 71 -4.83 -13.92 -17.30
C LEU A 71 -5.03 -12.56 -17.97
N ILE A 72 -5.97 -11.74 -17.48
CA ILE A 72 -6.22 -10.39 -17.99
C ILE A 72 -5.16 -9.41 -17.50
N GLN A 73 -4.73 -9.55 -16.25
CA GLN A 73 -3.72 -8.66 -15.67
C GLN A 73 -2.33 -8.85 -16.30
N PHE A 74 -1.97 -10.09 -16.68
CA PHE A 74 -0.65 -10.42 -17.19
C PHE A 74 -0.26 -9.64 -18.46
N PRO A 75 -1.08 -9.60 -19.54
CA PRO A 75 -0.73 -8.83 -20.73
C PRO A 75 -0.66 -7.30 -20.47
N ILE A 76 -1.48 -6.79 -19.56
CA ILE A 76 -1.44 -5.36 -19.18
C ILE A 76 -0.13 -5.04 -18.47
N LEU A 77 0.31 -5.90 -17.55
CA LEU A 77 1.59 -5.75 -16.87
C LEU A 77 2.77 -5.88 -17.83
N LEU A 78 2.70 -6.81 -18.78
CA LEU A 78 3.74 -6.99 -19.80
C LEU A 78 3.85 -5.77 -20.72
N ALA A 79 2.72 -5.24 -21.16
CA ALA A 79 2.68 -4.00 -21.95
C ALA A 79 3.25 -2.82 -21.17
N SER A 80 2.88 -2.68 -19.89
CA SER A 80 3.42 -1.64 -19.00
C SER A 80 4.92 -1.78 -18.79
N LEU A 81 5.43 -3.01 -18.65
CA LEU A 81 6.87 -3.28 -18.54
C LEU A 81 7.61 -2.84 -19.81
N ILE A 82 7.12 -3.24 -20.98
CA ILE A 82 7.71 -2.86 -22.26
C ILE A 82 7.70 -1.34 -22.46
N ALA A 83 6.58 -0.70 -22.14
CA ALA A 83 6.46 0.76 -22.21
C ALA A 83 7.44 1.45 -21.25
N GLY A 84 7.53 0.97 -20.00
CA GLY A 84 8.47 1.49 -19.00
C GLY A 84 9.93 1.38 -19.42
N LEU A 85 10.34 0.19 -19.90
CA LEU A 85 11.72 -0.05 -20.38
C LEU A 85 12.12 0.84 -21.58
N ARG A 86 11.13 1.27 -22.38
CA ARG A 86 11.39 2.13 -23.54
C ARG A 86 11.32 3.62 -23.24
N SER A 87 10.56 4.02 -22.23
CA SER A 87 10.22 5.43 -21.99
C SER A 87 10.90 6.03 -20.77
N ILE A 88 11.35 5.21 -19.82
CA ILE A 88 11.99 5.71 -18.59
C ILE A 88 13.48 5.88 -18.87
N GLU A 89 13.93 7.14 -18.91
CA GLU A 89 15.35 7.47 -19.04
C GLU A 89 15.97 7.60 -17.65
N GLN A 90 17.18 7.04 -17.50
CA GLN A 90 17.97 7.23 -16.27
C GLN A 90 18.62 8.62 -16.32
N LYS A 91 18.04 9.60 -15.60
CA LYS A 91 18.58 10.96 -15.54
C LYS A 91 19.50 11.20 -14.34
N SER A 92 19.27 10.49 -13.24
CA SER A 92 20.07 10.62 -12.03
C SER A 92 21.26 9.65 -12.04
N GLU A 93 22.40 10.09 -11.53
CA GLU A 93 23.56 9.21 -11.32
C GLU A 93 23.20 8.12 -10.31
N VAL A 94 23.51 6.87 -10.65
CA VAL A 94 23.31 5.73 -9.76
C VAL A 94 24.35 5.80 -8.63
N LYS A 95 23.95 6.34 -7.48
CA LYS A 95 24.78 6.32 -6.28
C LYS A 95 24.62 4.98 -5.58
N ARG A 96 25.72 4.26 -5.41
CA ARG A 96 25.75 3.06 -4.58
C ARG A 96 25.76 3.50 -3.12
N GLU A 97 24.60 3.51 -2.48
CA GLU A 97 24.50 3.70 -1.04
C GLU A 97 24.38 2.32 -0.36
N SER A 98 25.04 2.17 0.79
CA SER A 98 24.94 0.92 1.56
C SER A 98 23.54 0.82 2.18
N LEU A 99 22.82 -0.25 1.87
CA LEU A 99 21.56 -0.55 2.51
C LEU A 99 21.80 -0.95 3.98
N ASP A 100 21.17 -0.26 4.89
CA ASP A 100 21.14 -0.67 6.30
C ASP A 100 20.16 -1.83 6.50
N ILE A 101 20.71 -3.04 6.46
CA ILE A 101 19.94 -4.29 6.59
C ILE A 101 19.18 -4.32 7.91
N LEU A 102 19.74 -3.76 8.99
CA LEU A 102 19.08 -3.76 10.30
C LEU A 102 17.81 -2.89 10.28
N SER A 103 17.87 -1.69 9.69
CA SER A 103 16.68 -0.85 9.51
C SER A 103 15.65 -1.49 8.60
N LEU A 104 16.09 -2.21 7.55
CA LEU A 104 15.19 -2.95 6.68
C LEU A 104 14.46 -4.06 7.43
N LEU A 105 15.19 -4.89 8.19
CA LEU A 105 14.60 -5.95 9.01
C LEU A 105 13.68 -5.38 10.09
N ALA A 106 14.08 -4.28 10.75
CA ALA A 106 13.25 -3.60 11.74
C ALA A 106 11.92 -3.12 11.14
N THR A 107 11.95 -2.59 9.90
CA THR A 107 10.74 -2.19 9.17
C THR A 107 9.86 -3.40 8.84
N ILE A 108 10.43 -4.50 8.39
CA ILE A 108 9.71 -5.75 8.11
C ILE A 108 9.03 -6.25 9.38
N PHE A 109 9.76 -6.36 10.50
CA PHE A 109 9.20 -6.83 11.77
C PHE A 109 8.15 -5.89 12.36
N LEU A 110 8.31 -4.57 12.17
CA LEU A 110 7.30 -3.59 12.55
C LEU A 110 5.97 -3.89 11.83
N PHE A 111 5.98 -3.97 10.51
CA PHE A 111 4.74 -4.18 9.74
C PHE A 111 4.18 -5.60 9.94
N LEU A 112 5.00 -6.64 9.95
CA LEU A 112 4.55 -7.99 10.24
C LEU A 112 3.92 -8.09 11.62
N GLY A 113 4.57 -7.53 12.63
CA GLY A 113 4.07 -7.54 14.00
C GLY A 113 2.73 -6.81 14.14
N LEU A 114 2.59 -5.63 13.52
CA LEU A 114 1.33 -4.89 13.52
C LEU A 114 0.23 -5.62 12.76
N ILE A 115 0.51 -6.12 11.55
CA ILE A 115 -0.49 -6.79 10.70
C ILE A 115 -0.96 -8.08 11.35
N LEU A 116 -0.03 -8.96 11.78
CA LEU A 116 -0.39 -10.24 12.37
C LEU A 116 -0.98 -10.09 13.78
N GLY A 117 -0.50 -9.11 14.55
CA GLY A 117 -1.07 -8.80 15.86
C GLY A 117 -2.49 -8.28 15.77
N LEU A 118 -2.76 -7.30 14.90
CA LEU A 118 -4.11 -6.75 14.72
C LEU A 118 -5.06 -7.77 14.05
N HIS A 119 -4.56 -8.57 13.11
CA HIS A 119 -5.35 -9.64 12.49
C HIS A 119 -5.75 -10.71 13.52
N GLY A 120 -4.84 -11.07 14.41
CA GLY A 120 -5.11 -12.04 15.47
C GLY A 120 -6.22 -11.63 16.44
N VAL A 121 -6.52 -10.33 16.58
CA VAL A 121 -7.64 -9.82 17.40
C VAL A 121 -9.01 -10.26 16.85
N ALA A 122 -9.11 -10.56 15.55
CA ALA A 122 -10.38 -11.04 14.96
C ALA A 122 -10.73 -12.46 15.42
N ASP A 123 -9.72 -13.30 15.70
CA ASP A 123 -9.90 -14.73 16.01
C ASP A 123 -9.63 -15.04 17.48
N HIS A 124 -8.89 -14.19 18.20
CA HIS A 124 -8.45 -14.42 19.58
C HIS A 124 -8.72 -13.21 20.46
N ALA A 125 -8.81 -13.42 21.76
CA ALA A 125 -8.91 -12.32 22.72
C ALA A 125 -7.68 -11.39 22.59
N PHE A 126 -7.90 -10.08 22.75
CA PHE A 126 -6.83 -9.05 22.63
C PHE A 126 -5.62 -9.34 23.54
N VAL A 127 -5.86 -9.96 24.71
CA VAL A 127 -4.84 -10.33 25.70
C VAL A 127 -4.22 -11.72 25.42
N SER A 128 -4.52 -12.33 24.28
CA SER A 128 -3.92 -13.63 23.93
C SER A 128 -2.42 -13.51 23.72
N PHE A 129 -1.67 -14.51 24.15
CA PHE A 129 -0.21 -14.59 23.96
C PHE A 129 0.20 -14.47 22.49
N SER A 130 -0.62 -15.00 21.58
CA SER A 130 -0.38 -14.89 20.14
C SER A 130 -0.49 -13.45 19.65
N VAL A 131 -1.53 -12.70 20.06
CA VAL A 131 -1.74 -11.31 19.68
C VAL A 131 -0.66 -10.41 20.26
N LEU A 132 -0.44 -10.53 21.59
CA LEU A 132 0.57 -9.72 22.28
C LEU A 132 1.99 -10.01 21.80
N GLY A 133 2.31 -11.27 21.50
CA GLY A 133 3.63 -11.65 20.96
C GLY A 133 3.95 -10.93 19.63
N TRP A 134 2.99 -10.92 18.69
CA TRP A 134 3.17 -10.22 17.43
C TRP A 134 3.22 -8.70 17.59
N LEU A 135 2.39 -8.12 18.45
CA LEU A 135 2.42 -6.68 18.75
C LEU A 135 3.75 -6.28 19.40
N LEU A 136 4.29 -7.08 20.30
CA LEU A 136 5.61 -6.85 20.90
C LEU A 136 6.73 -6.89 19.84
N ILE A 137 6.69 -7.83 18.91
CA ILE A 137 7.64 -7.88 17.78
C ILE A 137 7.53 -6.59 16.95
N GLY A 138 6.32 -6.12 16.68
CA GLY A 138 6.09 -4.86 15.97
C GLY A 138 6.64 -3.64 16.72
N ILE A 139 6.42 -3.57 18.03
CA ILE A 139 6.94 -2.50 18.89
C ILE A 139 8.46 -2.52 18.95
N LEU A 140 9.06 -3.70 19.09
CA LEU A 140 10.53 -3.86 19.06
C LEU A 140 11.10 -3.40 17.71
N GLY A 141 10.46 -3.76 16.60
CA GLY A 141 10.83 -3.26 15.27
C GLY A 141 10.78 -1.75 15.19
N LEU A 142 9.72 -1.12 15.74
CA LEU A 142 9.60 0.35 15.81
C LEU A 142 10.72 0.99 16.64
N VAL A 143 11.01 0.44 17.82
CA VAL A 143 12.07 0.95 18.70
C VAL A 143 13.43 0.88 18.00
N VAL A 144 13.76 -0.25 17.37
CA VAL A 144 15.00 -0.41 16.61
C VAL A 144 15.06 0.58 15.44
N LEU A 145 13.96 0.77 14.72
CA LEU A 145 13.88 1.72 13.61
C LEU A 145 14.10 3.17 14.07
N ILE A 146 13.48 3.58 15.18
CA ILE A 146 13.68 4.91 15.77
C ILE A 146 15.13 5.09 16.19
N TRP A 147 15.69 4.09 16.88
CA TRP A 147 17.08 4.14 17.30
C TRP A 147 18.05 4.29 16.12
N ARG A 148 17.87 3.49 15.08
CA ARG A 148 18.70 3.59 13.85
C ARG A 148 18.51 4.91 13.12
N SER A 149 17.28 5.42 13.06
CA SER A 149 16.98 6.73 12.45
C SER A 149 17.67 7.91 13.16
N THR A 150 17.96 7.78 14.46
CA THR A 150 18.63 8.83 15.24
C THR A 150 20.14 8.65 15.28
N THR A 151 20.66 7.44 14.99
CA THR A 151 22.09 7.12 15.13
C THR A 151 22.83 7.20 13.80
N LEU A 152 22.14 6.95 12.67
CA LEU A 152 22.76 6.96 11.35
C LEU A 152 22.75 8.36 10.73
N ASP A 153 23.83 8.71 10.04
CA ASP A 153 23.93 9.95 9.26
C ASP A 153 22.96 9.92 8.04
N LYS A 154 22.76 8.74 7.46
CA LYS A 154 21.84 8.51 6.34
C LYS A 154 20.86 7.38 6.66
N PRO A 155 19.84 7.62 7.48
CA PRO A 155 18.86 6.61 7.81
C PRO A 155 17.93 6.34 6.62
N ILE A 156 17.42 5.09 6.48
CA ILE A 156 16.39 4.72 5.48
C ILE A 156 15.14 5.60 5.66
N ILE A 157 14.73 5.85 6.90
CA ILE A 157 13.61 6.72 7.23
C ILE A 157 14.14 7.85 8.12
N ASN A 158 14.13 9.07 7.61
CA ASN A 158 14.57 10.22 8.36
C ASN A 158 13.42 10.78 9.23
N LEU A 159 13.36 10.36 10.48
CA LEU A 159 12.33 10.81 11.43
C LEU A 159 12.50 12.27 11.88
N SER A 160 13.62 12.92 11.57
CA SER A 160 13.81 14.35 11.91
C SER A 160 12.79 15.26 11.21
N ILE A 161 12.24 14.82 10.11
CA ILE A 161 11.15 15.48 9.37
C ILE A 161 9.93 15.72 10.27
N LEU A 162 9.65 14.82 11.22
CA LEU A 162 8.55 14.95 12.18
C LEU A 162 8.74 16.08 13.20
N LYS A 163 9.93 16.67 13.31
CA LYS A 163 10.15 17.87 14.13
C LYS A 163 9.45 19.10 13.57
N ASN A 164 9.17 19.11 12.28
CA ASN A 164 8.40 20.19 11.64
C ASN A 164 6.91 20.02 11.94
N ARG A 165 6.39 20.84 12.88
CA ARG A 165 5.00 20.77 13.34
C ARG A 165 3.96 20.89 12.20
N LYS A 166 4.22 21.74 11.18
CA LYS A 166 3.31 21.89 10.04
C LYS A 166 3.25 20.61 9.23
N LEU A 167 4.39 20.02 8.91
CA LEU A 167 4.46 18.77 8.16
C LEU A 167 3.85 17.61 8.94
N THR A 168 4.15 17.50 10.22
CA THR A 168 3.58 16.47 11.09
C THR A 168 2.06 16.58 11.20
N GLY A 169 1.52 17.81 11.29
CA GLY A 169 0.08 18.03 11.25
C GLY A 169 -0.57 17.53 9.96
N HIS A 170 0.07 17.79 8.80
CA HIS A 170 -0.43 17.27 7.52
C HIS A 170 -0.34 15.73 7.43
N ILE A 171 0.74 15.13 7.94
CA ILE A 171 0.89 13.66 7.97
C ILE A 171 -0.20 13.03 8.83
N ILE A 172 -0.48 13.58 10.02
CA ILE A 172 -1.52 13.08 10.92
C ILE A 172 -2.91 13.24 10.27
N ALA A 173 -3.20 14.39 9.68
CA ALA A 173 -4.47 14.64 9.00
C ALA A 173 -4.66 13.67 7.82
N PHE A 174 -3.61 13.47 7.01
CA PHE A 174 -3.64 12.52 5.89
C PHE A 174 -3.82 11.07 6.38
N PHE A 175 -3.11 10.68 7.43
CA PHE A 175 -3.25 9.35 8.04
C PHE A 175 -4.67 9.11 8.54
N SER A 176 -5.26 10.08 9.27
CA SER A 176 -6.62 9.99 9.79
C SER A 176 -7.67 9.90 8.67
N PHE A 177 -7.47 10.68 7.61
CA PHE A 177 -8.32 10.63 6.41
C PHE A 177 -8.24 9.26 5.72
N GLN A 178 -7.02 8.74 5.54
CA GLN A 178 -6.81 7.42 4.92
C GLN A 178 -7.40 6.30 5.77
N LEU A 179 -7.26 6.36 7.09
CA LEU A 179 -7.83 5.38 8.01
C LEU A 179 -9.37 5.38 7.89
N GLY A 180 -10.01 6.56 7.91
CA GLY A 180 -11.45 6.70 7.75
C GLY A 180 -11.94 6.19 6.40
N SER A 181 -11.25 6.55 5.32
CA SER A 181 -11.55 6.10 3.96
C SER A 181 -11.43 4.57 3.83
N LEU A 182 -10.39 3.97 4.41
CA LEU A 182 -10.20 2.52 4.39
C LEU A 182 -11.29 1.80 5.21
N ALA A 183 -11.61 2.33 6.39
CA ALA A 183 -12.67 1.80 7.24
C ALA A 183 -14.02 1.80 6.52
N MET A 184 -14.39 2.89 5.85
CA MET A 184 -15.62 2.98 5.08
C MET A 184 -15.68 1.97 3.94
N ARG A 185 -14.59 1.79 3.20
CA ARG A 185 -14.51 0.79 2.11
C ARG A 185 -14.71 -0.64 2.60
N PHE A 186 -14.35 -0.93 3.83
CA PHE A 186 -14.51 -2.24 4.45
C PHE A 186 -15.87 -2.43 5.11
N LEU A 187 -16.31 -1.43 5.88
CA LEU A 187 -17.53 -1.50 6.67
C LEU A 187 -18.80 -1.39 5.81
N LEU A 188 -18.81 -0.52 4.81
CA LEU A 188 -19.99 -0.27 4.00
C LEU A 188 -20.50 -1.52 3.28
N PRO A 189 -19.67 -2.29 2.53
CA PRO A 189 -20.12 -3.54 1.91
C PRO A 189 -20.58 -4.58 2.93
N LYS A 190 -19.90 -4.69 4.06
CA LYS A 190 -20.29 -5.61 5.14
C LYS A 190 -21.64 -5.23 5.75
N TYR A 191 -21.85 -3.95 6.00
CA TYR A 191 -23.12 -3.44 6.51
C TYR A 191 -24.28 -3.78 5.55
N VAL A 192 -24.09 -3.50 4.26
CA VAL A 192 -25.13 -3.78 3.23
C VAL A 192 -25.42 -5.30 3.12
N GLN A 193 -24.41 -6.14 3.22
CA GLN A 193 -24.59 -7.60 3.22
C GLN A 193 -25.35 -8.10 4.45
N LEU A 194 -25.02 -7.58 5.63
CA LEU A 194 -25.59 -8.06 6.90
C LEU A 194 -26.98 -7.49 7.18
N VAL A 195 -27.24 -6.22 6.86
CA VAL A 195 -28.50 -5.54 7.20
C VAL A 195 -29.53 -5.66 6.09
N ASN A 196 -29.13 -5.51 4.83
CA ASN A 196 -30.07 -5.54 3.70
C ASN A 196 -30.20 -6.92 3.05
N HIS A 197 -29.51 -7.96 3.56
CA HIS A 197 -29.54 -9.31 3.00
C HIS A 197 -29.33 -9.35 1.48
N SER A 198 -28.66 -8.33 0.92
CA SER A 198 -28.44 -8.19 -0.53
C SER A 198 -27.36 -9.13 -1.00
N HIS A 199 -27.53 -9.67 -2.22
CA HIS A 199 -26.56 -10.55 -2.84
C HIS A 199 -25.18 -9.88 -2.98
N THR A 200 -24.13 -10.66 -2.88
CA THR A 200 -22.71 -10.29 -2.92
C THR A 200 -22.29 -9.44 -4.13
N THR A 201 -23.09 -9.46 -5.20
CA THR A 201 -22.84 -8.73 -6.45
C THR A 201 -23.24 -7.25 -6.42
N SER A 202 -24.18 -6.84 -5.58
CA SER A 202 -24.66 -5.45 -5.49
C SER A 202 -23.85 -4.58 -4.52
N ALA A 203 -23.22 -5.20 -3.53
CA ALA A 203 -22.42 -4.49 -2.52
C ALA A 203 -21.22 -3.70 -3.08
N PRO A 204 -20.43 -4.21 -4.06
CA PRO A 204 -19.32 -3.47 -4.66
C PRO A 204 -19.76 -2.26 -5.50
N LEU A 205 -20.96 -2.31 -6.11
CA LEU A 205 -21.48 -1.20 -6.93
C LEU A 205 -21.79 0.04 -6.09
N MET A 206 -22.09 -0.13 -4.80
CA MET A 206 -22.34 0.99 -3.89
C MET A 206 -21.07 1.74 -3.47
N LEU A 207 -19.89 1.19 -3.76
CA LEU A 207 -18.61 1.89 -3.53
C LEU A 207 -18.28 2.89 -4.63
N LEU A 208 -18.91 2.79 -5.80
CA LEU A 208 -18.63 3.70 -6.93
C LEU A 208 -18.90 5.18 -6.59
N PRO A 209 -20.00 5.57 -5.90
CA PRO A 209 -20.20 6.98 -5.53
C PRO A 209 -19.18 7.49 -4.51
N VAL A 210 -18.70 6.61 -3.60
CA VAL A 210 -17.70 6.96 -2.57
C VAL A 210 -16.31 7.16 -3.15
N ALA A 211 -16.07 6.62 -4.35
CA ALA A 211 -14.78 6.73 -5.03
C ALA A 211 -14.66 8.00 -5.90
N ILE A 212 -15.77 8.69 -6.15
CA ILE A 212 -15.84 9.87 -7.03
C ILE A 212 -15.76 11.19 -6.22
N HIS A 213 -15.91 11.11 -4.91
CA HIS A 213 -15.70 12.22 -3.97
C HIS A 213 -14.36 12.11 -3.27
#